data_14ee65214942c7a9878cd2214d385815
#
_entry.id   14ee65214942c7a9878cd2214d385815
#
_cell.length_a   1.000
_cell.length_b   1.000
_cell.length_c   1.000
_cell.angle_alpha   90.00
_cell.angle_beta   90.00
_cell.angle_gamma   90.00
#
_symmetry.space_group_name_H-M   'P 1'
#
loop_
_entity.id
_entity.type
_entity.pdbx_description
1 polymer ?
#
loop_
_entity_poly.entity_id
_entity_poly.type
_entity_poly.pdbx_seq_one_letter_code
_entity_poly.pdbx_strand_id
1 'polypeptide(L)'
;MKRLACAALMLATMLGVSRADTIHLKDGTVISATNVAEKDGQVQYAAGGVQHSVPKSSVSSIEHGDSLGLTIGTSKNGWIPPTADSGPHRPVSGVESGAAPKVSHRQLAASLPREPQMHGVDSAALAQKVVNAGGVNERALHDIDAEGSPAQSAAAYFIAAHYAYDHSDGEAARRYMQRCVAYEPDQAPLLEWYAILLLDGGQHQEAVTQAEHAVQRAPQSAAALQVLAMAYYDSGRFPEAIENWRRAQELHPSEAVAGYLEKAQREAKVEGNFSEREGTHFVLRYEGRQTGFTFASELLSDLERQYGELQRDLGLAPDITITVIVYTEQQFHDATQAPPWAEAINDGKMRIPVQDLTSVTPQLESVLRHEMAHSFVHSATHGHCPTWLNEGIAQMEEPRSSSTFAAPLARLYQNGRQAPLRNLEGSFMRFSPQQAQLAYAESLAATEYLRANYGMFALRRILELLNDGEAPEAALSHAVQANYAELESGLGSYLAKNSQ
;
A
#
# COMPACT_ATOMS: atom_id res chain seq x y z
N MET A 1 -72.15 3.23 -18.71
CA MET A 1 -72.12 3.24 -17.24
C MET A 1 -71.36 1.99 -16.78
N LYS A 2 -70.11 2.13 -16.46
CA LYS A 2 -69.33 1.25 -15.59
C LYS A 2 -67.96 1.96 -15.40
N ARG A 3 -67.74 2.49 -14.19
CA ARG A 3 -66.50 3.17 -13.81
C ARG A 3 -65.46 2.11 -13.59
N LEU A 4 -64.32 2.15 -14.30
CA LEU A 4 -63.09 1.43 -13.96
C LEU A 4 -62.22 2.37 -13.14
N ALA A 5 -61.99 1.99 -11.87
CA ALA A 5 -61.03 2.63 -11.01
C ALA A 5 -59.65 2.01 -11.34
N CYS A 6 -58.71 2.83 -11.86
CA CYS A 6 -57.31 2.52 -11.90
C CYS A 6 -56.70 2.77 -10.54
N ALA A 7 -56.38 1.66 -9.84
CA ALA A 7 -55.49 1.72 -8.66
C ALA A 7 -54.06 1.84 -9.17
N ALA A 8 -53.45 3.02 -8.96
CA ALA A 8 -52.01 3.20 -9.14
C ALA A 8 -51.27 2.52 -8.00
N LEU A 9 -50.63 1.38 -8.29
CA LEU A 9 -49.72 0.71 -7.39
C LEU A 9 -48.39 1.47 -7.42
N MET A 10 -48.16 2.33 -6.44
CA MET A 10 -46.83 2.89 -6.21
C MET A 10 -45.89 1.74 -5.74
N LEU A 11 -45.04 1.29 -6.65
CA LEU A 11 -43.93 0.42 -6.33
C LEU A 11 -42.83 1.29 -5.70
N ALA A 12 -42.80 1.35 -4.38
CA ALA A 12 -41.68 1.91 -3.65
C ALA A 12 -40.52 0.92 -3.81
N THR A 13 -39.63 1.24 -4.75
CA THR A 13 -38.31 0.58 -4.82
C THR A 13 -37.52 1.04 -3.62
N MET A 14 -37.59 0.28 -2.54
CA MET A 14 -36.58 0.31 -1.50
C MET A 14 -35.27 -0.18 -2.15
N LEU A 15 -34.32 0.68 -2.33
CA LEU A 15 -32.92 0.36 -2.54
C LEU A 15 -32.43 -0.34 -1.26
N GLY A 16 -32.64 -1.66 -1.19
CA GLY A 16 -32.10 -2.49 -0.15
C GLY A 16 -30.59 -2.61 -0.37
N VAL A 17 -29.83 -2.13 0.60
CA VAL A 17 -28.41 -2.48 0.75
C VAL A 17 -28.33 -4.00 0.73
N SER A 18 -27.67 -4.56 -0.27
CA SER A 18 -27.52 -6.00 -0.45
C SER A 18 -26.69 -6.56 0.71
N ARG A 19 -27.34 -7.30 1.61
CA ARG A 19 -26.68 -8.00 2.72
C ARG A 19 -26.03 -9.25 2.16
N ALA A 20 -24.76 -9.47 2.45
CA ALA A 20 -24.09 -10.72 2.13
C ALA A 20 -24.24 -11.70 3.29
N ASP A 21 -24.88 -12.82 3.02
CA ASP A 21 -24.98 -13.96 3.93
C ASP A 21 -23.87 -14.97 3.60
N THR A 22 -23.45 -15.76 4.57
CA THR A 22 -22.47 -16.83 4.35
C THR A 22 -23.14 -18.18 4.57
N ILE A 23 -23.10 -19.04 3.55
CA ILE A 23 -23.65 -20.40 3.59
C ILE A 23 -22.48 -21.37 3.74
N HIS A 24 -22.44 -22.12 4.83
CA HIS A 24 -21.48 -23.21 5.06
C HIS A 24 -22.10 -24.54 4.66
N LEU A 25 -21.45 -25.27 3.75
CA LEU A 25 -21.86 -26.62 3.36
C LEU A 25 -21.15 -27.68 4.23
N LYS A 26 -21.72 -28.85 4.34
CA LYS A 26 -21.17 -29.98 5.14
C LYS A 26 -19.89 -30.57 4.54
N ASP A 27 -19.61 -30.31 3.28
CA ASP A 27 -18.36 -30.69 2.60
C ASP A 27 -17.21 -29.72 2.82
N GLY A 28 -17.44 -28.65 3.62
CA GLY A 28 -16.46 -27.60 3.91
C GLY A 28 -16.50 -26.42 2.93
N THR A 29 -17.34 -26.44 1.91
CA THR A 29 -17.50 -25.33 0.97
C THR A 29 -18.17 -24.15 1.70
N VAL A 30 -17.65 -22.93 1.49
CA VAL A 30 -18.20 -21.67 2.01
C VAL A 30 -18.64 -20.80 0.83
N ILE A 31 -19.91 -20.37 0.84
CA ILE A 31 -20.52 -19.58 -0.24
C ILE A 31 -20.92 -18.21 0.34
N SER A 32 -20.36 -17.13 -0.21
CA SER A 32 -20.85 -15.78 0.05
C SER A 32 -22.02 -15.48 -0.87
N ALA A 33 -23.16 -15.08 -0.32
CA ALA A 33 -24.41 -14.99 -1.04
C ALA A 33 -25.25 -13.81 -0.57
N THR A 34 -26.14 -13.34 -1.45
CA THR A 34 -27.18 -12.36 -1.11
C THR A 34 -28.56 -12.98 -1.28
N ASN A 35 -29.56 -12.40 -0.64
CA ASN A 35 -30.96 -12.86 -0.74
C ASN A 35 -31.13 -14.35 -0.40
N VAL A 36 -30.50 -14.81 0.69
CA VAL A 36 -30.61 -16.19 1.14
C VAL A 36 -32.01 -16.45 1.73
N ALA A 37 -32.70 -17.44 1.20
CA ALA A 37 -34.02 -17.86 1.65
C ALA A 37 -34.17 -19.38 1.63
N GLU A 38 -34.80 -19.92 2.67
CA GLU A 38 -35.17 -21.34 2.70
C GLU A 38 -36.57 -21.52 2.10
N LYS A 39 -36.69 -22.34 1.08
CA LYS A 39 -37.97 -22.68 0.45
C LYS A 39 -37.95 -24.10 -0.05
N ASP A 40 -39.01 -24.87 0.24
CA ASP A 40 -39.25 -26.24 -0.24
C ASP A 40 -38.06 -27.19 -0.05
N GLY A 41 -37.40 -27.12 1.13
CA GLY A 41 -36.24 -27.98 1.45
C GLY A 41 -34.94 -27.62 0.71
N GLN A 42 -34.92 -26.48 0.03
CA GLN A 42 -33.76 -25.89 -0.65
C GLN A 42 -33.39 -24.59 0.03
N VAL A 43 -32.10 -24.26 0.02
CA VAL A 43 -31.57 -22.91 0.32
C VAL A 43 -31.31 -22.23 -1.01
N GLN A 44 -32.11 -21.20 -1.31
CA GLN A 44 -31.99 -20.37 -2.52
C GLN A 44 -31.14 -19.14 -2.16
N TYR A 45 -30.23 -18.74 -3.04
CA TYR A 45 -29.34 -17.61 -2.80
C TYR A 45 -28.87 -17.01 -4.14
N ALA A 46 -28.44 -15.75 -4.11
CA ALA A 46 -27.80 -15.10 -5.24
C ALA A 46 -26.27 -15.00 -4.98
N ALA A 47 -25.47 -15.44 -5.94
CA ALA A 47 -24.03 -15.29 -5.94
C ALA A 47 -23.56 -14.85 -7.33
N GLY A 48 -22.71 -13.81 -7.42
CA GLY A 48 -22.29 -13.26 -8.70
C GLY A 48 -23.43 -12.77 -9.60
N GLY A 49 -24.54 -12.29 -9.02
CA GLY A 49 -25.72 -11.84 -9.75
C GLY A 49 -26.61 -12.96 -10.32
N VAL A 50 -26.29 -14.24 -10.06
CA VAL A 50 -27.03 -15.42 -10.53
C VAL A 50 -27.73 -16.08 -9.34
N GLN A 51 -28.98 -16.55 -9.56
CA GLN A 51 -29.73 -17.31 -8.56
C GLN A 51 -29.25 -18.77 -8.56
N HIS A 52 -28.95 -19.27 -7.39
CA HIS A 52 -28.54 -20.64 -7.12
C HIS A 52 -29.44 -21.30 -6.07
N SER A 53 -29.41 -22.62 -5.99
CA SER A 53 -30.02 -23.34 -4.90
C SER A 53 -29.21 -24.58 -4.51
N VAL A 54 -29.18 -24.89 -3.21
CA VAL A 54 -28.56 -26.10 -2.68
C VAL A 54 -29.55 -26.80 -1.76
N PRO A 55 -29.56 -28.15 -1.65
CA PRO A 55 -30.41 -28.86 -0.69
C PRO A 55 -30.12 -28.40 0.75
N LYS A 56 -31.12 -28.11 1.54
CA LYS A 56 -30.96 -27.76 2.96
C LYS A 56 -30.17 -28.84 3.73
N SER A 57 -30.29 -30.10 3.34
CA SER A 57 -29.53 -31.20 3.93
C SER A 57 -28.03 -31.14 3.73
N SER A 58 -27.53 -30.41 2.71
CA SER A 58 -26.09 -30.18 2.45
C SER A 58 -25.56 -28.96 3.20
N VAL A 59 -26.41 -28.11 3.77
CA VAL A 59 -26.02 -26.91 4.51
C VAL A 59 -25.71 -27.29 5.98
N SER A 60 -24.58 -26.81 6.48
CA SER A 60 -24.13 -26.93 7.86
C SER A 60 -24.66 -25.77 8.70
N SER A 61 -24.52 -24.55 8.21
CA SER A 61 -25.04 -23.33 8.85
C SER A 61 -25.22 -22.22 7.79
N ILE A 62 -26.11 -21.28 8.11
CA ILE A 62 -26.27 -20.02 7.35
C ILE A 62 -26.02 -18.91 8.36
N GLU A 63 -25.04 -18.07 8.06
CA GLU A 63 -24.74 -16.85 8.81
C GLU A 63 -25.36 -15.68 8.05
N HIS A 64 -26.39 -15.07 8.62
CA HIS A 64 -27.02 -13.88 8.06
C HIS A 64 -26.22 -12.65 8.44
N GLY A 65 -25.71 -11.90 7.43
CA GLY A 65 -25.03 -10.64 7.62
C GLY A 65 -26.00 -9.58 8.14
N ASP A 66 -25.81 -9.11 9.37
CA ASP A 66 -26.39 -7.86 9.82
C ASP A 66 -25.76 -6.70 9.04
N SER A 67 -26.40 -5.54 9.03
CA SER A 67 -25.99 -4.36 8.25
C SER A 67 -24.55 -3.84 8.47
N LEU A 68 -23.77 -4.53 9.28
CA LEU A 68 -22.33 -4.33 9.52
C LEU A 68 -21.54 -5.63 9.68
N GLY A 69 -22.20 -6.81 9.54
CA GLY A 69 -21.48 -8.10 9.59
C GLY A 69 -20.65 -8.37 10.85
N LEU A 70 -20.79 -7.59 11.91
CA LEU A 70 -20.17 -7.85 13.20
C LEU A 70 -20.90 -8.98 13.92
N THR A 71 -20.98 -10.14 13.29
CA THR A 71 -21.33 -11.37 14.00
C THR A 71 -20.14 -11.73 14.87
N ILE A 72 -20.13 -11.19 16.09
CA ILE A 72 -19.17 -11.54 17.12
C ILE A 72 -19.42 -13.01 17.43
N GLY A 73 -18.64 -13.87 16.79
CA GLY A 73 -18.63 -15.28 17.17
C GLY A 73 -18.45 -15.37 18.68
N THR A 74 -19.37 -16.04 19.36
CA THR A 74 -19.34 -16.27 20.81
C THR A 74 -18.24 -17.26 21.21
N SER A 75 -17.03 -17.11 20.66
CA SER A 75 -15.86 -17.79 21.18
C SER A 75 -15.59 -17.26 22.58
N LYS A 76 -15.59 -18.15 23.58
CA LYS A 76 -15.27 -17.82 24.96
C LYS A 76 -13.84 -17.33 25.19
N ASN A 77 -13.01 -17.41 24.14
CA ASN A 77 -11.61 -17.01 24.16
C ASN A 77 -11.48 -15.73 23.36
N GLY A 78 -11.30 -14.58 23.90
CA GLY A 78 -11.11 -13.27 23.26
C GLY A 78 -10.55 -13.26 21.83
N TRP A 79 -10.14 -12.12 21.30
CA TRP A 79 -9.49 -12.05 20.00
C TRP A 79 -8.25 -12.97 19.97
N ILE A 80 -8.22 -13.95 19.05
CA ILE A 80 -7.09 -14.86 18.87
C ILE A 80 -6.39 -14.42 17.59
N PRO A 81 -5.14 -13.93 17.67
CA PRO A 81 -4.38 -13.64 16.46
C PRO A 81 -4.22 -14.90 15.62
N PRO A 82 -4.14 -14.81 14.28
CA PRO A 82 -3.81 -15.95 13.45
C PRO A 82 -2.49 -16.55 13.96
N THR A 83 -2.43 -17.87 14.11
CA THR A 83 -1.24 -18.56 14.59
C THR A 83 -0.07 -18.25 13.68
N ALA A 84 0.89 -17.51 14.21
CA ALA A 84 2.13 -17.23 13.53
C ALA A 84 2.87 -18.53 13.30
N ASP A 85 3.24 -18.81 12.07
CA ASP A 85 4.30 -19.77 11.79
C ASP A 85 5.59 -19.20 12.39
N SER A 86 6.24 -19.97 13.26
CA SER A 86 7.26 -19.51 14.20
C SER A 86 8.61 -19.26 13.51
N GLY A 87 8.71 -18.13 12.79
CA GLY A 87 9.96 -17.54 12.32
C GLY A 87 10.14 -16.13 12.91
N PRO A 88 11.38 -15.61 13.06
CA PRO A 88 11.60 -14.28 13.63
C PRO A 88 11.00 -13.23 12.70
N HIS A 89 9.89 -12.65 13.15
CA HIS A 89 9.20 -11.58 12.41
C HIS A 89 10.02 -10.29 12.48
N ARG A 90 10.60 -9.90 11.34
CA ARG A 90 10.89 -8.49 11.06
C ARG A 90 9.55 -7.78 10.83
N PRO A 91 9.38 -6.54 11.29
CA PRO A 91 8.20 -5.76 10.96
C PRO A 91 8.12 -5.60 9.43
N VAL A 92 7.04 -6.08 8.84
CA VAL A 92 6.77 -5.94 7.41
C VAL A 92 5.85 -4.75 7.27
N SER A 93 6.40 -3.65 6.79
CA SER A 93 5.69 -2.41 6.48
C SER A 93 5.02 -2.50 5.10
N GLY A 94 3.79 -2.00 5.01
CA GLY A 94 3.08 -1.72 3.76
C GLY A 94 2.02 -2.75 3.39
N VAL A 95 0.98 -2.27 2.72
CA VAL A 95 -0.11 -3.07 2.17
C VAL A 95 0.45 -4.22 1.32
N GLU A 96 0.50 -5.40 1.89
CA GLU A 96 0.92 -6.60 1.15
C GLU A 96 -0.31 -7.20 0.45
N SER A 97 -0.36 -7.06 -0.86
CA SER A 97 -1.18 -7.96 -1.66
C SER A 97 -0.71 -9.39 -1.42
N GLY A 98 -1.61 -10.26 -0.97
CA GLY A 98 -1.29 -11.68 -0.80
C GLY A 98 -0.79 -12.28 -2.10
N ALA A 99 0.29 -13.05 -2.01
CA ALA A 99 0.80 -14.03 -2.95
C ALA A 99 1.88 -13.62 -3.98
N ALA A 100 2.22 -12.37 -4.21
CA ALA A 100 3.40 -12.07 -5.02
C ALA A 100 4.41 -11.23 -4.25
N PRO A 101 5.72 -11.52 -4.32
CA PRO A 101 6.73 -10.68 -3.68
C PRO A 101 6.59 -9.26 -4.23
N LYS A 102 6.53 -8.26 -3.35
CA LYS A 102 6.67 -6.86 -3.77
C LYS A 102 8.02 -6.72 -4.46
N VAL A 103 8.00 -6.14 -5.64
CA VAL A 103 9.21 -5.63 -6.26
C VAL A 103 9.63 -4.43 -5.40
N SER A 104 10.64 -4.59 -4.58
CA SER A 104 11.02 -3.61 -3.57
C SER A 104 12.39 -3.04 -3.85
N HIS A 105 12.46 -1.74 -4.12
CA HIS A 105 13.72 -0.99 -4.25
C HIS A 105 14.59 -1.16 -3.00
N ARG A 106 13.99 -1.12 -1.81
CA ARG A 106 14.71 -1.28 -0.53
C ARG A 106 15.36 -2.65 -0.38
N GLN A 107 14.70 -3.72 -0.84
CA GLN A 107 15.31 -5.06 -0.85
C GLN A 107 16.48 -5.13 -1.82
N LEU A 108 16.34 -4.50 -2.97
CA LEU A 108 17.39 -4.41 -3.96
C LEU A 108 18.57 -3.59 -3.43
N ALA A 109 18.30 -2.41 -2.85
CA ALA A 109 19.30 -1.57 -2.19
C ALA A 109 20.07 -2.32 -1.10
N ALA A 110 19.39 -3.15 -0.30
CA ALA A 110 20.01 -3.94 0.76
C ALA A 110 20.97 -5.01 0.24
N SER A 111 20.90 -5.37 -1.05
CA SER A 111 21.81 -6.32 -1.70
C SER A 111 23.07 -5.67 -2.28
N LEU A 112 23.09 -4.34 -2.38
CA LEU A 112 24.22 -3.60 -2.94
C LEU A 112 25.30 -3.29 -1.89
N PRO A 113 26.57 -3.10 -2.32
CA PRO A 113 27.65 -2.70 -1.42
C PRO A 113 27.35 -1.36 -0.74
N ARG A 114 27.52 -1.30 0.57
CA ARG A 114 27.33 -0.08 1.38
C ARG A 114 28.61 0.66 1.70
N GLU A 115 29.75 0.14 1.29
CA GLU A 115 31.04 0.78 1.48
C GLU A 115 31.61 1.25 0.14
N PRO A 116 32.15 2.47 0.05
CA PRO A 116 32.72 2.96 -1.19
C PRO A 116 34.01 2.18 -1.47
N GLN A 117 34.03 1.45 -2.59
CA GLN A 117 35.17 0.69 -3.04
C GLN A 117 36.10 1.59 -3.90
N MET A 118 36.78 2.56 -3.29
CA MET A 118 37.62 3.50 -4.02
C MET A 118 39.09 3.34 -3.64
N HIS A 119 39.93 3.18 -4.66
CA HIS A 119 41.37 2.96 -4.45
C HIS A 119 42.03 4.15 -3.74
N GLY A 120 42.77 3.86 -2.67
CA GLY A 120 43.56 4.86 -1.95
C GLY A 120 42.76 5.75 -1.01
N VAL A 121 41.49 5.42 -0.71
CA VAL A 121 40.64 6.17 0.20
C VAL A 121 40.46 5.41 1.50
N ASP A 122 40.75 6.05 2.63
CA ASP A 122 40.38 5.56 3.96
C ASP A 122 38.94 5.94 4.25
N SER A 123 38.02 5.05 3.93
CA SER A 123 36.58 5.25 4.09
C SER A 123 36.18 5.47 5.54
N ALA A 124 36.85 4.83 6.51
CA ALA A 124 36.52 4.95 7.94
C ALA A 124 36.90 6.34 8.48
N ALA A 125 38.10 6.82 8.15
CA ALA A 125 38.52 8.16 8.53
C ALA A 125 37.68 9.23 7.83
N LEU A 126 37.26 8.99 6.59
CA LEU A 126 36.41 9.89 5.83
C LEU A 126 35.00 9.98 6.41
N ALA A 127 34.41 8.84 6.80
CA ALA A 127 33.09 8.79 7.42
C ALA A 127 33.01 9.61 8.73
N GLN A 128 34.06 9.57 9.56
CA GLN A 128 34.13 10.38 10.78
C GLN A 128 34.18 11.90 10.52
N LYS A 129 34.65 12.32 9.34
CA LYS A 129 34.67 13.73 8.94
C LYS A 129 33.33 14.17 8.33
N VAL A 130 32.75 13.30 7.50
CA VAL A 130 31.54 13.57 6.72
C VAL A 130 30.28 13.48 7.56
N VAL A 131 30.24 12.58 8.56
CA VAL A 131 29.07 12.39 9.43
C VAL A 131 29.45 12.64 10.89
N ASN A 132 28.64 13.43 11.57
CA ASN A 132 28.79 13.73 12.99
C ASN A 132 27.42 13.59 13.70
N ALA A 133 27.37 13.87 15.01
CA ALA A 133 26.15 13.78 15.81
C ALA A 133 24.99 14.70 15.33
N GLY A 134 25.29 15.71 14.52
CA GLY A 134 24.31 16.63 13.94
C GLY A 134 23.87 16.29 12.51
N GLY A 135 24.38 15.18 11.94
CA GLY A 135 24.08 14.78 10.58
C GLY A 135 25.27 14.89 9.62
N VAL A 136 24.98 15.09 8.33
CA VAL A 136 26.00 15.30 7.29
C VAL A 136 26.68 16.66 7.50
N ASN A 137 28.02 16.65 7.53
CA ASN A 137 28.84 17.82 7.68
C ASN A 137 29.12 18.46 6.31
N GLU A 138 28.24 19.36 5.88
CA GLU A 138 28.33 20.05 4.58
C GLU A 138 29.65 20.82 4.41
N ARG A 139 30.20 21.37 5.51
CA ARG A 139 31.48 22.07 5.46
C ARG A 139 32.62 21.10 5.14
N ALA A 140 32.61 19.92 5.76
CA ALA A 140 33.63 18.92 5.45
C ALA A 140 33.51 18.42 4.00
N LEU A 141 32.29 18.25 3.48
CA LEU A 141 32.08 17.93 2.07
C LEU A 141 32.67 18.99 1.14
N HIS A 142 32.42 20.27 1.44
CA HIS A 142 32.97 21.38 0.65
C HIS A 142 34.50 21.43 0.71
N ASP A 143 35.11 21.21 1.91
CA ASP A 143 36.55 21.21 2.06
C ASP A 143 37.22 20.05 1.28
N ILE A 144 36.59 18.87 1.30
CA ILE A 144 37.02 17.69 0.54
C ILE A 144 36.90 17.93 -0.96
N ASP A 145 35.83 18.58 -1.41
CA ASP A 145 35.65 18.98 -2.82
C ASP A 145 36.76 19.91 -3.29
N ALA A 146 37.19 20.84 -2.44
CA ALA A 146 38.17 21.85 -2.79
C ALA A 146 39.62 21.31 -2.79
N GLU A 147 39.93 20.39 -1.90
CA GLU A 147 41.31 19.93 -1.64
C GLU A 147 41.55 18.46 -1.94
N GLY A 148 40.48 17.67 -2.11
CA GLY A 148 40.54 16.22 -2.28
C GLY A 148 40.77 15.77 -3.72
N SER A 149 41.07 14.48 -3.86
CA SER A 149 41.05 13.83 -5.16
C SER A 149 39.61 13.49 -5.58
N PRO A 150 39.33 13.29 -6.89
CA PRO A 150 38.01 12.84 -7.34
C PRO A 150 37.49 11.60 -6.58
N ALA A 151 38.37 10.61 -6.32
CA ALA A 151 38.00 9.43 -5.54
C ALA A 151 37.64 9.73 -4.06
N GLN A 152 38.31 10.72 -3.45
CA GLN A 152 37.96 11.15 -2.09
C GLN A 152 36.63 11.89 -2.06
N SER A 153 36.38 12.78 -3.03
CA SER A 153 35.10 13.49 -3.18
C SER A 153 33.96 12.51 -3.44
N ALA A 154 34.14 11.57 -4.36
CA ALA A 154 33.14 10.54 -4.63
C ALA A 154 32.82 9.71 -3.37
N ALA A 155 33.85 9.26 -2.62
CA ALA A 155 33.66 8.51 -1.38
C ALA A 155 32.93 9.32 -0.30
N ALA A 156 33.25 10.61 -0.16
CA ALA A 156 32.60 11.49 0.79
C ALA A 156 31.12 11.66 0.47
N TYR A 157 30.77 11.91 -0.78
CA TYR A 157 29.38 12.02 -1.22
C TYR A 157 28.64 10.68 -1.16
N PHE A 158 29.29 9.55 -1.40
CA PHE A 158 28.70 8.23 -1.18
C PHE A 158 28.30 8.01 0.28
N ILE A 159 29.19 8.35 1.21
CA ILE A 159 28.93 8.26 2.65
C ILE A 159 27.76 9.18 3.04
N ALA A 160 27.76 10.42 2.55
CA ALA A 160 26.68 11.36 2.79
C ALA A 160 25.33 10.88 2.24
N ALA A 161 25.34 10.31 1.03
CA ALA A 161 24.13 9.75 0.39
C ALA A 161 23.55 8.58 1.20
N HIS A 162 24.41 7.67 1.66
CA HIS A 162 23.97 6.54 2.51
C HIS A 162 23.44 7.01 3.87
N TYR A 163 24.10 7.99 4.48
CA TYR A 163 23.59 8.57 5.72
C TYR A 163 22.18 9.16 5.53
N ALA A 164 22.00 9.97 4.49
CA ALA A 164 20.72 10.58 4.17
C ALA A 164 19.64 9.50 3.88
N TYR A 165 20.00 8.46 3.09
CA TYR A 165 19.10 7.33 2.80
C TYR A 165 18.66 6.59 4.07
N ASP A 166 19.59 6.29 4.97
CA ASP A 166 19.30 5.60 6.24
C ASP A 166 18.43 6.46 7.20
N HIS A 167 18.45 7.80 7.02
CA HIS A 167 17.62 8.76 7.76
C HIS A 167 16.41 9.22 6.96
N SER A 168 16.03 8.49 5.90
CA SER A 168 14.84 8.74 5.10
C SER A 168 14.80 10.11 4.39
N ASP A 169 15.95 10.77 4.23
CA ASP A 169 16.08 11.98 3.41
C ASP A 169 16.43 11.60 1.96
N GLY A 170 15.43 11.14 1.22
CA GLY A 170 15.60 10.66 -0.16
C GLY A 170 16.07 11.76 -1.12
N GLU A 171 15.68 13.01 -0.90
CA GLU A 171 16.13 14.14 -1.72
C GLU A 171 17.62 14.42 -1.51
N ALA A 172 18.06 14.51 -0.25
CA ALA A 172 19.48 14.68 0.03
C ALA A 172 20.29 13.47 -0.45
N ALA A 173 19.79 12.24 -0.26
CA ALA A 173 20.46 11.03 -0.75
C ALA A 173 20.68 11.09 -2.28
N ARG A 174 19.65 11.45 -3.06
CA ARG A 174 19.76 11.62 -4.52
C ARG A 174 20.78 12.70 -4.89
N ARG A 175 20.68 13.86 -4.24
CA ARG A 175 21.58 15.00 -4.50
C ARG A 175 23.05 14.64 -4.22
N TYR A 176 23.33 13.97 -3.12
CA TYR A 176 24.69 13.53 -2.80
C TYR A 176 25.16 12.42 -3.76
N MET A 177 24.30 11.46 -4.11
CA MET A 177 24.68 10.39 -5.04
C MET A 177 24.92 10.93 -6.45
N GLN A 178 24.17 11.93 -6.91
CA GLN A 178 24.42 12.63 -8.17
C GLN A 178 25.82 13.25 -8.19
N ARG A 179 26.24 13.88 -7.07
CA ARG A 179 27.60 14.41 -6.94
C ARG A 179 28.65 13.30 -6.92
N CYS A 180 28.38 12.22 -6.23
CA CYS A 180 29.25 11.05 -6.19
C CYS A 180 29.52 10.49 -7.60
N VAL A 181 28.49 10.24 -8.38
CA VAL A 181 28.58 9.74 -9.76
C VAL A 181 29.28 10.73 -10.68
N ALA A 182 29.12 12.04 -10.45
CA ALA A 182 29.82 13.05 -11.24
C ALA A 182 31.36 12.98 -11.11
N TYR A 183 31.88 12.52 -9.96
CA TYR A 183 33.33 12.33 -9.76
C TYR A 183 33.83 10.97 -10.29
N GLU A 184 33.01 9.92 -10.19
CA GLU A 184 33.35 8.58 -10.62
C GLU A 184 32.23 7.99 -11.50
N PRO A 185 32.08 8.48 -12.75
CA PRO A 185 30.91 8.20 -13.58
C PRO A 185 30.84 6.77 -14.12
N ASP A 186 31.96 6.02 -14.07
CA ASP A 186 32.09 4.74 -14.71
C ASP A 186 32.06 3.53 -13.73
N GLN A 187 31.76 3.78 -12.47
CA GLN A 187 31.67 2.74 -11.46
C GLN A 187 30.26 2.16 -11.35
N ALA A 188 30.07 0.92 -11.80
CA ALA A 188 28.76 0.27 -11.81
C ALA A 188 28.05 0.29 -10.45
N PRO A 189 28.68 0.00 -9.28
CA PRO A 189 27.98 0.07 -7.99
C PRO A 189 27.44 1.46 -7.63
N LEU A 190 28.10 2.54 -8.05
CA LEU A 190 27.61 3.89 -7.80
C LEU A 190 26.40 4.23 -8.70
N LEU A 191 26.46 3.81 -9.97
CA LEU A 191 25.36 3.93 -10.91
C LEU A 191 24.14 3.12 -10.47
N GLU A 192 24.35 1.90 -9.95
CA GLU A 192 23.32 1.04 -9.38
C GLU A 192 22.60 1.75 -8.22
N TRP A 193 23.35 2.30 -7.26
CA TRP A 193 22.79 3.05 -6.14
C TRP A 193 22.05 4.31 -6.61
N TYR A 194 22.63 5.06 -7.54
CA TYR A 194 21.97 6.25 -8.06
C TYR A 194 20.66 5.92 -8.77
N ALA A 195 20.64 4.84 -9.56
CA ALA A 195 19.42 4.36 -10.20
C ALA A 195 18.33 3.99 -9.18
N ILE A 196 18.68 3.31 -8.08
CA ILE A 196 17.70 2.98 -7.02
C ILE A 196 17.15 4.25 -6.37
N LEU A 197 17.99 5.22 -6.03
CA LEU A 197 17.53 6.47 -5.43
C LEU A 197 16.65 7.30 -6.39
N LEU A 198 16.91 7.20 -7.69
CA LEU A 198 16.05 7.80 -8.71
C LEU A 198 14.69 7.10 -8.80
N LEU A 199 14.67 5.75 -8.69
CA LEU A 199 13.43 4.98 -8.64
C LEU A 199 12.60 5.33 -7.41
N ASP A 200 13.21 5.39 -6.23
CA ASP A 200 12.56 5.82 -5.00
C ASP A 200 11.99 7.25 -5.11
N GLY A 201 12.60 8.10 -5.92
CA GLY A 201 12.14 9.45 -6.24
C GLY A 201 11.21 9.54 -7.47
N GLY A 202 10.74 8.42 -8.02
CA GLY A 202 9.84 8.41 -9.18
C GLY A 202 10.46 8.87 -10.51
N GLN A 203 11.79 9.07 -10.57
CA GLN A 203 12.52 9.53 -11.75
C GLN A 203 12.88 8.35 -12.66
N HIS A 204 11.86 7.60 -13.12
CA HIS A 204 12.04 6.31 -13.79
C HIS A 204 12.90 6.37 -15.05
N GLN A 205 12.76 7.41 -15.87
CA GLN A 205 13.51 7.52 -17.12
C GLN A 205 15.01 7.76 -16.88
N GLU A 206 15.34 8.58 -15.88
CA GLU A 206 16.74 8.81 -15.50
C GLU A 206 17.33 7.57 -14.85
N ALA A 207 16.56 6.86 -14.01
CA ALA A 207 16.94 5.59 -13.41
C ALA A 207 17.30 4.54 -14.48
N VAL A 208 16.50 4.42 -15.56
CA VAL A 208 16.80 3.56 -16.70
C VAL A 208 18.17 3.94 -17.30
N THR A 209 18.41 5.23 -17.53
CA THR A 209 19.67 5.69 -18.12
C THR A 209 20.88 5.31 -17.26
N GLN A 210 20.80 5.52 -15.94
CA GLN A 210 21.89 5.16 -15.02
C GLN A 210 22.08 3.65 -14.92
N ALA A 211 20.99 2.89 -14.86
CA ALA A 211 21.05 1.42 -14.80
C ALA A 211 21.58 0.81 -16.12
N GLU A 212 21.21 1.33 -17.30
CA GLU A 212 21.80 0.92 -18.58
C GLU A 212 23.30 1.18 -18.59
N HIS A 213 23.76 2.32 -18.06
CA HIS A 213 25.18 2.63 -17.93
C HIS A 213 25.87 1.64 -16.97
N ALA A 214 25.25 1.31 -15.82
CA ALA A 214 25.79 0.29 -14.91
C ALA A 214 25.99 -1.07 -15.59
N VAL A 215 25.01 -1.53 -16.37
CA VAL A 215 25.10 -2.78 -17.14
C VAL A 215 26.16 -2.71 -18.23
N GLN A 216 26.35 -1.56 -18.89
CA GLN A 216 27.45 -1.38 -19.87
C GLN A 216 28.83 -1.53 -19.21
N ARG A 217 28.99 -1.04 -17.96
CA ARG A 217 30.26 -1.16 -17.21
C ARG A 217 30.45 -2.54 -16.59
N ALA A 218 29.36 -3.22 -16.21
CA ALA A 218 29.41 -4.52 -15.57
C ALA A 218 28.37 -5.50 -16.18
N PRO A 219 28.53 -5.95 -17.44
CA PRO A 219 27.52 -6.73 -18.16
C PRO A 219 27.24 -8.11 -17.59
N GLN A 220 28.09 -8.61 -16.69
CA GLN A 220 27.94 -9.86 -15.96
C GLN A 220 27.57 -9.67 -14.48
N SER A 221 27.21 -8.43 -14.08
CA SER A 221 26.70 -8.16 -12.73
C SER A 221 25.23 -8.52 -12.64
N ALA A 222 24.89 -9.52 -11.83
CA ALA A 222 23.49 -9.83 -11.54
C ALA A 222 22.80 -8.65 -10.85
N ALA A 223 23.51 -7.88 -10.01
CA ALA A 223 22.99 -6.69 -9.35
C ALA A 223 22.63 -5.59 -10.37
N ALA A 224 23.54 -5.24 -11.28
CA ALA A 224 23.28 -4.25 -12.33
C ALA A 224 22.08 -4.64 -13.20
N LEU A 225 21.97 -5.92 -13.58
CA LEU A 225 20.84 -6.44 -14.35
C LEU A 225 19.51 -6.36 -13.56
N GLN A 226 19.53 -6.61 -12.25
CA GLN A 226 18.35 -6.52 -11.41
C GLN A 226 17.90 -5.06 -11.26
N VAL A 227 18.84 -4.12 -11.08
CA VAL A 227 18.53 -2.67 -11.01
C VAL A 227 17.94 -2.20 -12.34
N LEU A 228 18.53 -2.61 -13.47
CA LEU A 228 18.01 -2.24 -14.79
C LEU A 228 16.63 -2.86 -15.05
N ALA A 229 16.42 -4.13 -14.66
CA ALA A 229 15.13 -4.77 -14.78
C ALA A 229 14.05 -4.06 -13.96
N MET A 230 14.39 -3.62 -12.74
CA MET A 230 13.52 -2.82 -11.88
C MET A 230 13.15 -1.49 -12.55
N ALA A 231 14.14 -0.78 -13.07
CA ALA A 231 13.92 0.50 -13.73
C ALA A 231 13.00 0.37 -14.95
N TYR A 232 13.17 -0.68 -15.75
CA TYR A 232 12.25 -0.99 -16.85
C TYR A 232 10.85 -1.36 -16.37
N TYR A 233 10.74 -2.16 -15.31
CA TYR A 233 9.45 -2.57 -14.75
C TYR A 233 8.64 -1.37 -14.24
N ASP A 234 9.27 -0.45 -13.53
CA ASP A 234 8.60 0.75 -13.03
C ASP A 234 8.23 1.72 -14.15
N SER A 235 9.02 1.72 -15.23
CA SER A 235 8.70 2.43 -16.47
C SER A 235 7.64 1.72 -17.34
N GLY A 236 7.08 0.56 -16.91
CA GLY A 236 6.12 -0.22 -17.68
C GLY A 236 6.71 -0.95 -18.89
N ARG A 237 8.01 -0.97 -19.04
CA ARG A 237 8.75 -1.65 -20.13
C ARG A 237 8.96 -3.12 -19.77
N PHE A 238 7.84 -3.86 -19.69
CA PHE A 238 7.84 -5.25 -19.23
C PHE A 238 8.73 -6.21 -20.03
N PRO A 239 8.78 -6.17 -21.38
CA PRO A 239 9.64 -7.07 -22.14
C PRO A 239 11.11 -6.96 -21.73
N GLU A 240 11.62 -5.73 -21.60
CA GLU A 240 13.00 -5.44 -21.22
C GLU A 240 13.26 -5.81 -19.75
N ALA A 241 12.31 -5.56 -18.85
CA ALA A 241 12.40 -5.97 -17.45
C ALA A 241 12.52 -7.50 -17.33
N ILE A 242 11.64 -8.25 -18.00
CA ILE A 242 11.62 -9.71 -18.02
C ILE A 242 12.95 -10.27 -18.55
N GLU A 243 13.48 -9.70 -19.63
CA GLU A 243 14.75 -10.15 -20.22
C GLU A 243 15.94 -9.95 -19.24
N ASN A 244 16.02 -8.78 -18.61
CA ASN A 244 17.13 -8.51 -17.69
C ASN A 244 17.02 -9.32 -16.38
N TRP A 245 15.81 -9.53 -15.83
CA TRP A 245 15.64 -10.45 -14.69
C TRP A 245 15.95 -11.89 -15.05
N ARG A 246 15.63 -12.35 -16.26
CA ARG A 246 16.00 -13.70 -16.74
C ARG A 246 17.52 -13.85 -16.80
N ARG A 247 18.22 -12.88 -17.36
CA ARG A 247 19.70 -12.86 -17.38
C ARG A 247 20.30 -12.82 -15.97
N ALA A 248 19.73 -12.01 -15.07
CA ALA A 248 20.18 -11.96 -13.68
C ALA A 248 19.99 -13.31 -12.98
N GLN A 249 18.87 -14.00 -13.23
CA GLN A 249 18.56 -15.32 -12.69
C GLN A 249 19.51 -16.39 -13.22
N GLU A 250 19.95 -16.32 -14.47
CA GLU A 250 20.94 -17.22 -15.06
C GLU A 250 22.32 -17.06 -14.42
N LEU A 251 22.71 -15.81 -14.11
CA LEU A 251 23.99 -15.51 -13.47
C LEU A 251 24.01 -15.86 -11.98
N HIS A 252 22.92 -15.55 -11.28
CA HIS A 252 22.78 -15.77 -9.85
C HIS A 252 21.33 -16.13 -9.49
N PRO A 253 20.97 -17.41 -9.40
CA PRO A 253 19.64 -17.86 -9.04
C PRO A 253 19.17 -17.30 -7.70
N SER A 254 17.95 -16.71 -7.66
CA SER A 254 17.35 -16.10 -6.49
C SER A 254 15.83 -16.28 -6.51
N GLU A 255 15.25 -16.71 -5.39
CA GLU A 255 13.79 -16.81 -5.26
C GLU A 255 13.10 -15.44 -5.40
N ALA A 256 13.71 -14.37 -4.90
CA ALA A 256 13.20 -13.02 -5.05
C ALA A 256 13.12 -12.62 -6.53
N VAL A 257 14.18 -12.85 -7.30
CA VAL A 257 14.22 -12.55 -8.74
C VAL A 257 13.22 -13.41 -9.51
N ALA A 258 13.09 -14.70 -9.16
CA ALA A 258 12.06 -15.56 -9.75
C ALA A 258 10.65 -15.01 -9.53
N GLY A 259 10.35 -14.56 -8.31
CA GLY A 259 9.08 -13.95 -7.98
C GLY A 259 8.81 -12.62 -8.74
N TYR A 260 9.83 -11.79 -8.90
CA TYR A 260 9.73 -10.56 -9.71
C TYR A 260 9.45 -10.87 -11.18
N LEU A 261 10.13 -11.88 -11.70
CA LEU A 261 9.95 -12.35 -13.09
C LEU A 261 8.53 -12.86 -13.30
N GLU A 262 7.99 -13.68 -12.41
CA GLU A 262 6.61 -14.17 -12.49
C GLU A 262 5.59 -13.02 -12.42
N LYS A 263 5.79 -12.08 -11.50
CA LYS A 263 4.93 -10.89 -11.38
C LYS A 263 4.94 -10.08 -12.68
N ALA A 264 6.12 -9.73 -13.19
CA ALA A 264 6.26 -8.97 -14.41
C ALA A 264 5.64 -9.69 -15.63
N GLN A 265 5.76 -11.00 -15.72
CA GLN A 265 5.14 -11.80 -16.78
C GLN A 265 3.61 -11.81 -16.71
N ARG A 266 3.02 -11.84 -15.52
CA ARG A 266 1.57 -11.73 -15.34
C ARG A 266 1.07 -10.35 -15.76
N GLU A 267 1.69 -9.31 -15.25
CA GLU A 267 1.33 -7.93 -15.55
C GLU A 267 1.51 -7.60 -17.04
N ALA A 268 2.60 -8.07 -17.65
CA ALA A 268 2.84 -7.90 -19.08
C ALA A 268 1.72 -8.46 -19.98
N LYS A 269 1.11 -9.60 -19.57
CA LYS A 269 -0.01 -10.18 -20.31
C LYS A 269 -1.26 -9.29 -20.29
N VAL A 270 -1.47 -8.58 -19.21
CA VAL A 270 -2.64 -7.73 -19.00
C VAL A 270 -2.37 -6.31 -19.49
N GLU A 271 -1.25 -5.73 -19.05
CA GLU A 271 -0.95 -4.30 -19.20
C GLU A 271 -0.12 -3.95 -20.45
N GLY A 272 0.40 -4.97 -21.17
CA GLY A 272 1.36 -4.76 -22.28
C GLY A 272 0.86 -3.88 -23.43
N ASN A 273 -0.47 -3.68 -23.54
CA ASN A 273 -1.09 -2.82 -24.56
C ASN A 273 -1.89 -1.66 -23.93
N PHE A 274 -1.66 -1.35 -22.66
CA PHE A 274 -2.35 -0.22 -22.02
C PHE A 274 -1.84 1.10 -22.61
N SER A 275 -2.77 2.03 -22.77
CA SER A 275 -2.48 3.43 -23.06
C SER A 275 -2.07 4.15 -21.80
N GLU A 276 -1.25 5.19 -21.93
CA GLU A 276 -0.78 6.01 -20.82
C GLU A 276 -1.21 7.46 -21.00
N ARG A 277 -1.50 8.13 -19.90
CA ARG A 277 -1.80 9.55 -19.84
C ARG A 277 -1.14 10.16 -18.61
N GLU A 278 -0.36 11.20 -18.84
CA GLU A 278 0.33 11.94 -17.79
C GLU A 278 -0.53 13.10 -17.29
N GLY A 279 -0.53 13.31 -15.97
CA GLY A 279 -1.05 14.46 -15.24
C GLY A 279 0.09 15.20 -14.53
N THR A 280 -0.27 16.07 -13.58
CA THR A 280 0.72 16.78 -12.74
C THR A 280 1.31 15.85 -11.68
N HIS A 281 0.45 15.07 -11.01
CA HIS A 281 0.85 14.19 -9.92
C HIS A 281 0.64 12.71 -10.26
N PHE A 282 0.05 12.40 -11.42
CA PHE A 282 -0.33 11.04 -11.78
C PHE A 282 0.12 10.63 -13.17
N VAL A 283 0.42 9.33 -13.30
CA VAL A 283 0.45 8.61 -14.57
C VAL A 283 -0.70 7.62 -14.56
N LEU A 284 -1.68 7.79 -15.46
CA LEU A 284 -2.83 6.92 -15.61
C LEU A 284 -2.61 5.92 -16.73
N ARG A 285 -2.68 4.62 -16.43
CA ARG A 285 -2.57 3.52 -17.39
C ARG A 285 -3.90 2.78 -17.51
N TYR A 286 -4.35 2.52 -18.72
CA TYR A 286 -5.67 1.93 -18.97
C TYR A 286 -5.75 1.24 -20.33
N GLU A 287 -6.67 0.30 -20.49
CA GLU A 287 -6.95 -0.31 -21.80
C GLU A 287 -7.81 0.64 -22.65
N GLY A 288 -7.22 1.24 -23.68
CA GLY A 288 -7.85 2.28 -24.49
C GLY A 288 -9.09 1.85 -25.31
N ARG A 289 -9.36 0.54 -25.43
CA ARG A 289 -10.56 0.02 -26.10
C ARG A 289 -11.77 -0.05 -25.17
N GLN A 290 -11.56 -0.29 -23.89
CA GLN A 290 -12.60 -0.44 -22.87
C GLN A 290 -12.82 0.88 -22.13
N THR A 291 -11.75 1.56 -21.79
CA THR A 291 -11.78 2.85 -21.11
C THR A 291 -11.77 3.98 -22.15
N GLY A 292 -12.91 4.62 -22.38
CA GLY A 292 -13.00 5.71 -23.36
C GLY A 292 -12.09 6.89 -23.00
N PHE A 293 -11.58 7.58 -24.02
CA PHE A 293 -10.73 8.78 -23.84
C PHE A 293 -11.34 9.83 -22.89
N THR A 294 -12.67 10.01 -22.96
CA THR A 294 -13.41 10.97 -22.10
C THR A 294 -13.34 10.56 -20.64
N PHE A 295 -13.62 9.28 -20.34
CA PHE A 295 -13.56 8.76 -18.99
C PHE A 295 -12.14 8.87 -18.38
N ALA A 296 -11.10 8.49 -19.16
CA ALA A 296 -9.72 8.61 -18.69
C ALA A 296 -9.33 10.05 -18.38
N SER A 297 -9.85 11.04 -19.14
CA SER A 297 -9.60 12.45 -18.89
C SER A 297 -10.34 12.94 -17.64
N GLU A 298 -11.58 12.52 -17.46
CA GLU A 298 -12.40 12.82 -16.29
C GLU A 298 -11.77 12.23 -15.03
N LEU A 299 -11.37 10.96 -15.09
CA LEU A 299 -10.70 10.26 -13.99
C LEU A 299 -9.40 10.95 -13.57
N LEU A 300 -8.55 11.32 -14.54
CA LEU A 300 -7.30 12.04 -14.25
C LEU A 300 -7.57 13.41 -13.60
N SER A 301 -8.58 14.14 -14.10
CA SER A 301 -8.98 15.41 -13.50
C SER A 301 -9.50 15.25 -12.08
N ASP A 302 -10.24 14.18 -11.81
CA ASP A 302 -10.75 13.87 -10.47
C ASP A 302 -9.61 13.49 -9.51
N LEU A 303 -8.66 12.66 -9.95
CA LEU A 303 -7.46 12.32 -9.18
C LEU A 303 -6.67 13.57 -8.76
N GLU A 304 -6.43 14.51 -9.70
CA GLU A 304 -5.73 15.75 -9.40
C GLU A 304 -6.51 16.64 -8.39
N ARG A 305 -7.83 16.69 -8.49
CA ARG A 305 -8.68 17.39 -7.53
C ARG A 305 -8.55 16.77 -6.13
N GLN A 306 -8.70 15.44 -6.04
CA GLN A 306 -8.61 14.71 -4.78
C GLN A 306 -7.21 14.79 -4.15
N TYR A 307 -6.15 14.79 -4.95
CA TYR A 307 -4.78 15.02 -4.48
C TYR A 307 -4.67 16.35 -3.74
N GLY A 308 -5.18 17.44 -4.32
CA GLY A 308 -5.16 18.76 -3.68
C GLY A 308 -6.03 18.82 -2.41
N GLU A 309 -7.09 18.03 -2.32
CA GLU A 309 -7.91 17.89 -1.11
C GLU A 309 -7.15 17.14 0.00
N LEU A 310 -6.59 15.97 -0.31
CA LEU A 310 -5.78 15.18 0.64
C LEU A 310 -4.57 15.95 1.14
N GLN A 311 -3.88 16.69 0.26
CA GLN A 311 -2.76 17.54 0.65
C GLN A 311 -3.17 18.59 1.69
N ARG A 312 -4.34 19.20 1.55
CA ARG A 312 -4.86 20.15 2.55
C ARG A 312 -5.24 19.46 3.85
N ASP A 313 -5.93 18.32 3.77
CA ASP A 313 -6.47 17.61 4.92
C ASP A 313 -5.34 16.97 5.74
N LEU A 314 -4.44 16.26 5.11
CA LEU A 314 -3.30 15.62 5.77
C LEU A 314 -2.13 16.57 6.04
N GLY A 315 -2.01 17.68 5.26
CA GLY A 315 -0.92 18.65 5.37
C GLY A 315 0.44 18.10 4.96
N LEU A 316 0.46 17.06 4.14
CA LEU A 316 1.63 16.42 3.54
C LEU A 316 1.26 15.99 2.12
N ALA A 317 2.24 15.71 1.29
CA ALA A 317 2.03 15.26 -0.08
C ALA A 317 3.20 14.38 -0.52
N PRO A 318 2.97 13.35 -1.36
CA PRO A 318 4.05 12.64 -2.02
C PRO A 318 4.89 13.58 -2.90
N ASP A 319 6.19 13.36 -2.90
CA ASP A 319 7.16 14.02 -3.78
C ASP A 319 7.39 13.24 -5.10
N ILE A 320 6.60 12.19 -5.30
CA ILE A 320 6.68 11.29 -6.46
C ILE A 320 5.38 11.30 -7.26
N THR A 321 5.49 11.00 -8.54
CA THR A 321 4.33 10.75 -9.41
C THR A 321 3.68 9.42 -9.07
N ILE A 322 2.37 9.41 -8.83
CA ILE A 322 1.59 8.23 -8.48
C ILE A 322 1.11 7.53 -9.76
N THR A 323 1.47 6.28 -9.95
CA THR A 323 0.93 5.47 -11.06
C THR A 323 -0.43 4.88 -10.67
N VAL A 324 -1.45 5.18 -11.48
CA VAL A 324 -2.81 4.63 -11.35
C VAL A 324 -3.08 3.72 -12.54
N ILE A 325 -3.46 2.47 -12.29
CA ILE A 325 -3.74 1.50 -13.33
C ILE A 325 -5.20 1.06 -13.23
N VAL A 326 -5.93 1.25 -14.31
CA VAL A 326 -7.36 0.93 -14.40
C VAL A 326 -7.54 -0.39 -15.14
N TYR A 327 -8.24 -1.32 -14.51
CA TYR A 327 -8.50 -2.66 -15.04
C TYR A 327 -9.99 -2.94 -15.14
N THR A 328 -10.36 -3.93 -15.94
CA THR A 328 -11.60 -4.68 -15.70
C THR A 328 -11.42 -5.56 -14.46
N GLU A 329 -12.51 -6.04 -13.87
CA GLU A 329 -12.45 -6.94 -12.70
C GLU A 329 -11.59 -8.20 -13.00
N GLN A 330 -11.78 -8.81 -14.16
CA GLN A 330 -10.99 -9.99 -14.57
C GLN A 330 -9.50 -9.64 -14.72
N GLN A 331 -9.18 -8.54 -15.38
CA GLN A 331 -7.79 -8.09 -15.56
C GLN A 331 -7.12 -7.79 -14.22
N PHE A 332 -7.85 -7.20 -13.28
CA PHE A 332 -7.36 -6.92 -11.93
C PHE A 332 -6.92 -8.20 -11.21
N HIS A 333 -7.79 -9.21 -11.21
CA HIS A 333 -7.46 -10.51 -10.60
C HIS A 333 -6.33 -11.23 -11.32
N ASP A 334 -6.30 -11.19 -12.67
CA ASP A 334 -5.26 -11.83 -13.47
C ASP A 334 -3.88 -11.18 -13.23
N ALA A 335 -3.82 -9.86 -13.10
CA ALA A 335 -2.58 -9.12 -12.86
C ALA A 335 -2.11 -9.23 -11.40
N THR A 336 -3.02 -9.05 -10.43
CA THR A 336 -2.68 -8.88 -9.02
C THR A 336 -2.72 -10.18 -8.22
N GLN A 337 -3.52 -11.18 -8.66
CA GLN A 337 -3.89 -12.36 -7.87
C GLN A 337 -4.52 -11.99 -6.51
N ALA A 338 -5.19 -10.84 -6.45
CA ALA A 338 -5.87 -10.37 -5.28
C ALA A 338 -6.99 -11.32 -4.85
N PRO A 339 -7.28 -11.41 -3.54
CA PRO A 339 -8.44 -12.15 -3.07
C PRO A 339 -9.74 -11.55 -3.66
N PRO A 340 -10.80 -12.37 -3.83
CA PRO A 340 -12.06 -11.92 -4.46
C PRO A 340 -12.78 -10.75 -3.77
N TRP A 341 -12.41 -10.47 -2.52
CA TRP A 341 -12.99 -9.38 -1.73
C TRP A 341 -12.21 -8.06 -1.81
N ALA A 342 -11.05 -8.05 -2.51
CA ALA A 342 -10.26 -6.85 -2.65
C ALA A 342 -10.89 -5.93 -3.71
N GLU A 343 -11.28 -4.73 -3.30
CA GLU A 343 -11.88 -3.72 -4.17
C GLU A 343 -10.86 -2.91 -4.96
N ALA A 344 -9.64 -2.78 -4.42
CA ALA A 344 -8.48 -2.14 -5.05
C ALA A 344 -7.20 -2.56 -4.33
N ILE A 345 -6.04 -2.18 -4.83
CA ILE A 345 -4.74 -2.43 -4.20
C ILE A 345 -3.82 -1.24 -4.45
N ASN A 346 -3.06 -0.86 -3.42
CA ASN A 346 -1.92 0.01 -3.55
C ASN A 346 -0.63 -0.73 -3.14
N ASP A 347 0.10 -1.21 -4.13
CA ASP A 347 1.39 -1.91 -3.96
C ASP A 347 2.59 -1.05 -4.41
N GLY A 348 2.44 0.27 -4.33
CA GLY A 348 3.29 1.29 -4.93
C GLY A 348 2.70 1.83 -6.23
N LYS A 349 1.71 1.13 -6.80
CA LYS A 349 0.84 1.57 -7.91
C LYS A 349 -0.60 1.39 -7.45
N MET A 350 -1.44 2.39 -7.67
CA MET A 350 -2.88 2.28 -7.40
C MET A 350 -3.52 1.42 -8.49
N ARG A 351 -4.00 0.23 -8.14
CA ARG A 351 -4.61 -0.74 -9.06
C ARG A 351 -6.11 -0.81 -8.81
N ILE A 352 -6.88 -0.30 -9.75
CA ILE A 352 -8.31 -0.04 -9.58
C ILE A 352 -9.11 -0.85 -10.60
N PRO A 353 -9.92 -1.84 -10.19
CA PRO A 353 -10.88 -2.47 -11.08
C PRO A 353 -12.06 -1.53 -11.33
N VAL A 354 -12.44 -1.38 -12.57
CA VAL A 354 -13.64 -0.61 -12.97
C VAL A 354 -14.53 -1.48 -13.85
N GLN A 355 -15.83 -1.45 -13.58
CA GLN A 355 -16.82 -2.14 -14.39
C GLN A 355 -17.58 -1.12 -15.22
N ASP A 356 -17.57 -1.28 -16.55
CA ASP A 356 -18.40 -0.55 -17.54
C ASP A 356 -18.63 0.94 -17.23
N LEU A 357 -17.64 1.59 -16.58
CA LEU A 357 -17.78 2.97 -16.16
C LEU A 357 -17.56 3.92 -17.34
N THR A 358 -18.55 4.74 -17.54
CA THR A 358 -18.52 5.83 -18.53
C THR A 358 -18.29 7.20 -17.88
N SER A 359 -18.35 7.26 -16.54
CA SER A 359 -18.14 8.48 -15.73
C SER A 359 -17.60 8.11 -14.35
N VAL A 360 -16.95 9.06 -13.69
CA VAL A 360 -16.49 8.91 -12.31
C VAL A 360 -17.70 8.94 -11.37
N THR A 361 -17.91 7.87 -10.63
CA THR A 361 -19.02 7.75 -9.66
C THR A 361 -18.55 8.10 -8.26
N PRO A 362 -19.44 8.55 -7.34
CA PRO A 362 -19.07 8.81 -5.94
C PRO A 362 -18.43 7.60 -5.25
N GLN A 363 -18.80 6.39 -5.65
CA GLN A 363 -18.19 5.18 -5.10
C GLN A 363 -16.76 4.99 -5.59
N LEU A 364 -16.51 5.24 -6.88
CA LEU A 364 -15.15 5.22 -7.41
C LEU A 364 -14.31 6.33 -6.78
N GLU A 365 -14.84 7.55 -6.62
CA GLU A 365 -14.15 8.64 -5.91
C GLU A 365 -13.71 8.23 -4.50
N SER A 366 -14.58 7.52 -3.76
CA SER A 366 -14.27 7.02 -2.41
C SER A 366 -13.11 6.03 -2.43
N VAL A 367 -13.13 5.05 -3.35
CA VAL A 367 -12.05 4.06 -3.51
C VAL A 367 -10.73 4.74 -3.91
N LEU A 368 -10.78 5.66 -4.87
CA LEU A 368 -9.60 6.41 -5.30
C LEU A 368 -8.97 7.20 -4.16
N ARG A 369 -9.81 7.86 -3.34
CA ARG A 369 -9.36 8.64 -2.19
C ARG A 369 -8.70 7.76 -1.13
N HIS A 370 -9.26 6.58 -0.86
CA HIS A 370 -8.69 5.58 0.03
C HIS A 370 -7.30 5.14 -0.43
N GLU A 371 -7.20 4.68 -1.66
CA GLU A 371 -5.92 4.20 -2.22
C GLU A 371 -4.88 5.32 -2.34
N MET A 372 -5.33 6.53 -2.64
CA MET A 372 -4.45 7.70 -2.68
C MET A 372 -3.92 8.05 -1.28
N ALA A 373 -4.74 7.95 -0.24
CA ALA A 373 -4.30 8.18 1.14
C ALA A 373 -3.18 7.21 1.54
N HIS A 374 -3.23 5.95 1.10
CA HIS A 374 -2.11 5.01 1.27
C HIS A 374 -0.82 5.50 0.62
N SER A 375 -0.88 6.08 -0.58
CA SER A 375 0.30 6.66 -1.25
C SER A 375 0.88 7.84 -0.45
N PHE A 376 0.02 8.70 0.10
CA PHE A 376 0.42 9.82 0.95
C PHE A 376 1.11 9.34 2.24
N VAL A 377 0.50 8.41 2.95
CA VAL A 377 1.05 7.84 4.19
C VAL A 377 2.34 7.08 3.92
N HIS A 378 2.41 6.31 2.82
CA HIS A 378 3.62 5.58 2.45
C HIS A 378 4.78 6.54 2.15
N SER A 379 4.54 7.59 1.39
CA SER A 379 5.54 8.62 1.11
C SER A 379 6.01 9.31 2.39
N ALA A 380 5.07 9.68 3.28
CA ALA A 380 5.38 10.39 4.53
C ALA A 380 6.12 9.53 5.56
N THR A 381 6.11 8.20 5.46
CA THR A 381 6.68 7.29 6.46
C THR A 381 7.68 6.30 5.87
N HIS A 382 7.95 6.37 4.57
CA HIS A 382 8.75 5.38 3.83
C HIS A 382 8.33 3.94 4.14
N GLY A 383 7.00 3.74 4.32
CA GLY A 383 6.40 2.45 4.62
C GLY A 383 6.55 1.96 6.06
N HIS A 384 6.97 2.81 7.01
CA HIS A 384 7.07 2.45 8.43
C HIS A 384 5.75 2.61 9.20
N CYS A 385 4.68 3.08 8.54
CA CYS A 385 3.38 3.22 9.19
C CYS A 385 2.80 1.86 9.58
N PRO A 386 2.36 1.64 10.82
CA PRO A 386 1.66 0.42 11.19
C PRO A 386 0.34 0.32 10.44
N THR A 387 -0.07 -0.91 10.06
CA THR A 387 -1.23 -1.13 9.21
C THR A 387 -2.50 -0.51 9.78
N TRP A 388 -2.75 -0.61 11.09
CA TRP A 388 -3.94 -0.02 11.71
C TRP A 388 -4.03 1.50 11.51
N LEU A 389 -2.90 2.22 11.57
CA LEU A 389 -2.90 3.67 11.39
C LEU A 389 -3.03 4.04 9.90
N ASN A 390 -2.36 3.31 9.03
CA ASN A 390 -2.44 3.49 7.57
C ASN A 390 -3.88 3.27 7.07
N GLU A 391 -4.52 2.17 7.47
CA GLU A 391 -5.91 1.86 7.14
C GLU A 391 -6.89 2.84 7.80
N GLY A 392 -6.61 3.24 9.03
CA GLY A 392 -7.45 4.19 9.74
C GLY A 392 -7.44 5.58 9.08
N ILE A 393 -6.29 6.06 8.62
CA ILE A 393 -6.17 7.32 7.85
C ILE A 393 -6.90 7.18 6.52
N ALA A 394 -6.67 6.11 5.77
CA ALA A 394 -7.30 5.90 4.48
C ALA A 394 -8.83 5.88 4.58
N GLN A 395 -9.40 5.16 5.55
CA GLN A 395 -10.84 5.14 5.80
C GLN A 395 -11.38 6.48 6.31
N MET A 396 -10.61 7.23 7.10
CA MET A 396 -10.99 8.56 7.59
C MET A 396 -11.10 9.58 6.45
N GLU A 397 -10.29 9.43 5.41
CA GLU A 397 -10.31 10.26 4.20
C GLU A 397 -11.43 9.86 3.23
N GLU A 398 -12.00 8.66 3.32
CA GLU A 398 -13.27 8.36 2.72
C GLU A 398 -14.40 9.10 3.46
N PRO A 399 -15.59 9.30 2.88
CA PRO A 399 -16.74 9.85 3.60
C PRO A 399 -17.37 8.80 4.54
N ARG A 400 -16.54 8.12 5.34
CA ARG A 400 -16.95 7.13 6.35
C ARG A 400 -16.76 7.66 7.77
N SER A 401 -17.53 7.13 8.72
CA SER A 401 -17.37 7.42 10.14
C SER A 401 -17.57 6.17 10.97
N SER A 402 -16.78 6.03 12.04
CA SER A 402 -16.92 4.95 13.01
C SER A 402 -18.26 4.99 13.78
N SER A 403 -19.02 6.08 13.68
CA SER A 403 -20.33 6.20 14.35
C SER A 403 -21.31 5.08 14.00
N THR A 404 -21.23 4.52 12.80
CA THR A 404 -22.11 3.44 12.33
C THR A 404 -21.89 2.10 13.06
N PHE A 405 -20.70 1.90 13.60
CA PHE A 405 -20.32 0.69 14.35
C PHE A 405 -19.79 0.99 15.77
N ALA A 406 -19.96 2.22 16.25
CA ALA A 406 -19.51 2.62 17.60
C ALA A 406 -20.13 1.74 18.70
N ALA A 407 -21.42 1.45 18.63
CA ALA A 407 -22.11 0.63 19.65
C ALA A 407 -21.61 -0.83 19.69
N PRO A 408 -21.45 -1.55 18.56
CA PRO A 408 -20.79 -2.86 18.56
C PRO A 408 -19.35 -2.82 19.11
N LEU A 409 -18.52 -1.86 18.68
CA LEU A 409 -17.15 -1.73 19.19
C LEU A 409 -17.12 -1.40 20.68
N ALA A 410 -17.96 -0.47 21.16
CA ALA A 410 -18.05 -0.16 22.59
C ALA A 410 -18.32 -1.40 23.46
N ARG A 411 -19.18 -2.32 22.99
CA ARG A 411 -19.44 -3.59 23.68
C ARG A 411 -18.19 -4.50 23.70
N LEU A 412 -17.39 -4.52 22.63
CA LEU A 412 -16.14 -5.29 22.60
C LEU A 412 -15.16 -4.75 23.64
N TYR A 413 -14.98 -3.42 23.70
CA TYR A 413 -14.11 -2.77 24.68
C TYR A 413 -14.57 -3.02 26.13
N GLN A 414 -15.88 -2.92 26.40
CA GLN A 414 -16.44 -3.22 27.74
C GLN A 414 -16.21 -4.66 28.18
N ASN A 415 -16.11 -5.58 27.25
CA ASN A 415 -15.91 -7.01 27.52
C ASN A 415 -14.45 -7.47 27.37
N GLY A 416 -13.50 -6.54 27.10
CA GLY A 416 -12.08 -6.87 26.87
C GLY A 416 -11.86 -7.79 25.66
N ARG A 417 -12.67 -7.63 24.61
CA ARG A 417 -12.66 -8.46 23.39
C ARG A 417 -12.27 -7.70 22.13
N GLN A 418 -11.81 -6.47 22.26
CA GLN A 418 -11.24 -5.67 21.17
C GLN A 418 -9.98 -6.33 20.60
N ALA A 419 -9.64 -5.99 19.37
CA ALA A 419 -8.34 -6.34 18.81
C ALA A 419 -7.28 -5.36 19.34
N PRO A 420 -6.25 -5.82 20.08
CA PRO A 420 -5.18 -4.91 20.54
C PRO A 420 -4.47 -4.28 19.36
N LEU A 421 -4.25 -2.95 19.37
CA LEU A 421 -3.62 -2.21 18.29
C LEU A 421 -2.22 -2.75 17.93
N ARG A 422 -1.48 -3.23 18.93
CA ARG A 422 -0.19 -3.91 18.71
C ARG A 422 -0.32 -5.13 17.78
N ASN A 423 -1.43 -5.84 17.80
CA ASN A 423 -1.68 -6.99 16.93
C ASN A 423 -2.16 -6.57 15.52
N LEU A 424 -2.47 -5.30 15.35
CA LEU A 424 -2.89 -4.68 14.09
C LEU A 424 -1.76 -3.88 13.41
N GLU A 425 -0.52 -3.99 13.90
CA GLU A 425 0.62 -3.34 13.26
C GLU A 425 1.00 -4.00 11.92
N GLY A 426 0.83 -5.33 11.81
CA GLY A 426 1.12 -6.10 10.61
C GLY A 426 -0.06 -6.22 9.64
N SER A 427 0.20 -6.81 8.47
CA SER A 427 -0.78 -6.97 7.39
C SER A 427 -2.04 -7.75 7.81
N PHE A 428 -3.22 -7.29 7.37
CA PHE A 428 -4.52 -7.92 7.59
C PHE A 428 -4.85 -9.04 6.58
N MET A 429 -4.00 -9.26 5.58
CA MET A 429 -4.24 -10.22 4.49
C MET A 429 -4.39 -11.67 4.95
N ARG A 430 -3.84 -12.01 6.12
CA ARG A 430 -3.96 -13.37 6.72
C ARG A 430 -5.13 -13.50 7.68
N PHE A 431 -5.89 -12.45 7.89
CA PHE A 431 -7.05 -12.47 8.76
C PHE A 431 -8.23 -13.17 8.08
N SER A 432 -9.06 -13.82 8.88
CA SER A 432 -10.38 -14.24 8.40
C SER A 432 -11.21 -13.00 8.04
N PRO A 433 -12.25 -13.11 7.21
CA PRO A 433 -13.11 -11.97 6.88
C PRO A 433 -13.63 -11.21 8.10
N GLN A 434 -14.00 -11.91 9.16
CA GLN A 434 -14.50 -11.32 10.42
C GLN A 434 -13.38 -10.57 11.18
N GLN A 435 -12.16 -11.16 11.21
CA GLN A 435 -11.01 -10.50 11.83
C GLN A 435 -10.59 -9.25 11.05
N ALA A 436 -10.58 -9.32 9.72
CA ALA A 436 -10.27 -8.19 8.87
C ALA A 436 -11.28 -7.05 9.08
N GLN A 437 -12.58 -7.37 9.07
CA GLN A 437 -13.62 -6.37 9.32
C GLN A 437 -13.48 -5.69 10.68
N LEU A 438 -13.18 -6.47 11.75
CA LEU A 438 -12.91 -5.90 13.06
C LEU A 438 -11.66 -5.01 13.04
N ALA A 439 -10.57 -5.47 12.41
CA ALA A 439 -9.34 -4.71 12.30
C ALA A 439 -9.55 -3.37 11.59
N TYR A 440 -10.27 -3.35 10.47
CA TYR A 440 -10.64 -2.11 9.77
C TYR A 440 -11.49 -1.17 10.64
N ALA A 441 -12.48 -1.71 11.35
CA ALA A 441 -13.33 -0.92 12.25
C ALA A 441 -12.54 -0.31 13.43
N GLU A 442 -11.65 -1.08 14.04
CA GLU A 442 -10.74 -0.62 15.10
C GLU A 442 -9.77 0.44 14.59
N SER A 443 -9.21 0.26 13.40
CA SER A 443 -8.28 1.18 12.76
C SER A 443 -8.92 2.56 12.54
N LEU A 444 -10.12 2.59 11.96
CA LEU A 444 -10.86 3.84 11.77
C LEU A 444 -11.21 4.50 13.09
N ALA A 445 -11.75 3.75 14.05
CA ALA A 445 -12.15 4.29 15.35
C ALA A 445 -10.96 4.85 16.14
N ALA A 446 -9.80 4.17 16.12
CA ALA A 446 -8.58 4.65 16.77
C ALA A 446 -8.05 5.93 16.13
N THR A 447 -8.07 6.01 14.79
CA THR A 447 -7.60 7.20 14.06
C THR A 447 -8.55 8.39 14.23
N GLU A 448 -9.88 8.18 14.18
CA GLU A 448 -10.85 9.23 14.50
C GLU A 448 -10.72 9.72 15.96
N TYR A 449 -10.48 8.80 16.89
CA TYR A 449 -10.22 9.15 18.29
C TYR A 449 -8.97 10.02 18.43
N LEU A 450 -7.85 9.64 17.78
CA LEU A 450 -6.63 10.44 17.75
C LEU A 450 -6.91 11.85 17.19
N ARG A 451 -7.58 11.94 16.04
CA ARG A 451 -7.95 13.21 15.44
C ARG A 451 -8.84 14.06 16.35
N ALA A 452 -9.84 13.45 16.96
CA ALA A 452 -10.82 14.16 17.81
C ALA A 452 -10.21 14.71 19.10
N ASN A 453 -9.27 14.00 19.71
CA ASN A 453 -8.71 14.36 21.04
C ASN A 453 -7.36 15.08 20.95
N TYR A 454 -6.56 14.82 19.91
CA TYR A 454 -5.21 15.37 19.77
C TYR A 454 -5.01 16.18 18.49
N GLY A 455 -6.01 16.17 17.57
CA GLY A 455 -6.00 16.93 16.32
C GLY A 455 -5.14 16.32 15.23
N MET A 456 -5.23 16.88 14.01
CA MET A 456 -4.42 16.46 12.85
C MET A 456 -2.91 16.67 13.08
N PHE A 457 -2.54 17.65 13.89
CA PHE A 457 -1.13 17.88 14.22
C PHE A 457 -0.48 16.66 14.89
N ALA A 458 -1.20 16.00 15.80
CA ALA A 458 -0.69 14.78 16.45
C ALA A 458 -0.53 13.61 15.46
N LEU A 459 -1.48 13.43 14.54
CA LEU A 459 -1.36 12.41 13.49
C LEU A 459 -0.13 12.67 12.60
N ARG A 460 0.08 13.91 12.17
CA ARG A 460 1.28 14.29 11.40
C ARG A 460 2.55 14.02 12.18
N ARG A 461 2.58 14.39 13.47
CA ARG A 461 3.74 14.15 14.31
C ARG A 461 4.06 12.67 14.48
N ILE A 462 3.03 11.79 14.58
CA ILE A 462 3.24 10.35 14.59
C ILE A 462 3.89 9.89 13.28
N LEU A 463 3.39 10.37 12.12
CA LEU A 463 3.95 10.01 10.81
C LEU A 463 5.40 10.48 10.65
N GLU A 464 5.74 11.68 11.11
CA GLU A 464 7.12 12.21 11.14
C GLU A 464 8.04 11.30 11.97
N LEU A 465 7.63 10.93 13.19
CA LEU A 465 8.43 10.08 14.08
C LEU A 465 8.60 8.67 13.51
N LEU A 466 7.57 8.13 12.84
CA LEU A 466 7.67 6.87 12.09
C LEU A 466 8.66 6.98 10.93
N ASN A 467 8.68 8.12 10.22
CA ASN A 467 9.66 8.40 9.19
C ASN A 467 11.09 8.44 9.75
N ASP A 468 11.27 9.00 10.93
CA ASP A 468 12.55 9.04 11.64
C ASP A 468 12.99 7.65 12.17
N GLY A 469 12.19 6.61 11.92
CA GLY A 469 12.48 5.21 12.26
C GLY A 469 12.09 4.80 13.67
N GLU A 470 11.27 5.60 14.36
CA GLU A 470 10.73 5.19 15.66
C GLU A 470 9.76 4.01 15.53
N ALA A 471 9.75 3.14 16.54
CA ALA A 471 8.76 2.09 16.64
C ALA A 471 7.35 2.69 16.84
N PRO A 472 6.27 2.05 16.31
CA PRO A 472 4.93 2.63 16.31
C PRO A 472 4.42 3.11 17.68
N GLU A 473 4.60 2.31 18.73
CA GLU A 473 4.19 2.70 20.08
C GLU A 473 5.05 3.84 20.67
N ALA A 474 6.35 3.90 20.32
CA ALA A 474 7.22 4.99 20.73
C ALA A 474 6.81 6.30 20.05
N ALA A 475 6.59 6.27 18.73
CA ALA A 475 6.11 7.41 17.95
C ALA A 475 4.76 7.94 18.51
N LEU A 476 3.82 7.04 18.82
CA LEU A 476 2.57 7.39 19.49
C LEU A 476 2.84 8.08 20.85
N SER A 477 3.66 7.45 21.69
CA SER A 477 3.93 7.97 23.04
C SER A 477 4.60 9.35 23.01
N HIS A 478 5.51 9.58 22.08
CA HIS A 478 6.16 10.89 21.93
C HIS A 478 5.21 11.96 21.38
N ALA A 479 4.29 11.58 20.49
CA ALA A 479 3.37 12.54 19.88
C ALA A 479 2.20 12.94 20.80
N VAL A 480 1.63 11.97 21.56
CA VAL A 480 0.38 12.18 22.32
C VAL A 480 0.51 11.85 23.82
N GLN A 481 1.69 11.46 24.29
CA GLN A 481 1.99 11.10 25.68
C GLN A 481 1.09 9.95 26.20
N ALA A 482 0.76 9.01 25.33
CA ALA A 482 -0.02 7.82 25.64
C ALA A 482 0.58 6.59 24.95
N ASN A 483 0.64 5.46 25.65
CA ASN A 483 0.96 4.16 25.07
C ASN A 483 -0.32 3.49 24.48
N TYR A 484 -0.18 2.32 23.85
CA TYR A 484 -1.32 1.62 23.28
C TYR A 484 -2.43 1.31 24.30
N ALA A 485 -2.08 0.89 25.51
CA ALA A 485 -3.08 0.56 26.52
C ALA A 485 -3.89 1.79 26.96
N GLU A 486 -3.23 2.94 27.08
CA GLU A 486 -3.88 4.22 27.42
C GLU A 486 -4.76 4.71 26.24
N LEU A 487 -4.26 4.58 25.00
CA LEU A 487 -5.04 4.90 23.81
C LEU A 487 -6.30 4.04 23.69
N GLU A 488 -6.17 2.72 23.87
CA GLU A 488 -7.29 1.77 23.83
C GLU A 488 -8.32 2.05 24.94
N SER A 489 -7.86 2.37 26.14
CA SER A 489 -8.75 2.76 27.25
C SER A 489 -9.53 4.04 26.94
N GLY A 490 -8.85 5.04 26.38
CA GLY A 490 -9.47 6.29 25.94
C GLY A 490 -10.47 6.07 24.81
N LEU A 491 -10.11 5.25 23.82
CA LEU A 491 -10.96 4.86 22.70
C LEU A 491 -12.23 4.15 23.18
N GLY A 492 -12.12 3.21 24.12
CA GLY A 492 -13.28 2.53 24.71
C GLY A 492 -14.27 3.51 25.34
N SER A 493 -13.74 4.52 26.06
CA SER A 493 -14.54 5.60 26.66
C SER A 493 -15.18 6.52 25.62
N TYR A 494 -14.46 6.84 24.55
CA TYR A 494 -14.95 7.62 23.42
C TYR A 494 -16.09 6.91 22.69
N LEU A 495 -15.92 5.64 22.37
CA LEU A 495 -16.95 4.81 21.73
C LEU A 495 -18.21 4.68 22.58
N ALA A 496 -18.08 4.52 23.91
CA ALA A 496 -19.23 4.43 24.82
C ALA A 496 -20.05 5.72 24.83
N LYS A 497 -19.41 6.90 24.69
CA LYS A 497 -20.11 8.20 24.60
C LYS A 497 -20.81 8.39 23.25
N ASN A 498 -20.20 7.91 22.17
CA ASN A 498 -20.73 8.10 20.80
C ASN A 498 -21.69 6.98 20.37
N SER A 499 -21.94 6.00 21.23
CA SER A 499 -22.90 4.91 21.00
C SER A 499 -24.30 5.15 21.59
N GLN A 500 -24.51 6.30 22.24
CA GLN A 500 -25.82 6.74 22.77
C GLN A 500 -26.54 7.59 21.73
#